data_829827dbaccdb665a3c689bc163e3ad8
#
_entry.id   829827dbaccdb665a3c689bc163e3ad8
#
_cell.length_a   1.000
_cell.length_b   1.000
_cell.length_c   1.000
_cell.angle_alpha   90.00
_cell.angle_beta   90.00
_cell.angle_gamma   90.00
#
_symmetry.space_group_name_H-M   'P 1'
#
loop_
_entity.id
_entity.type
_entity.pdbx_description
1 polymer ?
#
loop_
_entity_poly.entity_id
_entity_poly.type
_entity_poly.pdbx_seq_one_letter_code
_entity_poly.pdbx_strand_id
1 'polypeptide(L)'
;MLKRLFQLFMGTTLASFSIACVVNSTLGAFPTTGANIAIGNWLGVSIGISGFLVEVVILGILLYLKEGVSVTGLVNMTLGSVLIDVFITLLPVNKLMVIGLLLSGFAWGLQGMAGLGETNNNLLMTAILKRT
;
A
#
# COMPACT_ATOMS: atom_id res chain seq x y z
N MET A 1 -14.80 17.45 -2.77
CA MET A 1 -14.30 16.68 -1.63
C MET A 1 -14.79 15.23 -1.66
N LEU A 2 -16.09 15.01 -1.60
CA LEU A 2 -16.68 13.65 -1.59
C LEU A 2 -16.23 12.77 -2.78
N LYS A 3 -16.22 13.31 -4.00
CA LYS A 3 -15.75 12.59 -5.19
C LYS A 3 -14.29 12.14 -5.07
N ARG A 4 -13.43 13.00 -4.52
CA ARG A 4 -12.00 12.68 -4.33
C ARG A 4 -11.79 11.60 -3.27
N LEU A 5 -12.54 11.67 -2.17
CA LEU A 5 -12.53 10.63 -1.13
C LEU A 5 -13.03 9.29 -1.68
N PHE A 6 -14.10 9.30 -2.48
CA PHE A 6 -14.60 8.11 -3.12
C PHE A 6 -13.56 7.48 -4.08
N GLN A 7 -12.90 8.30 -4.90
CA GLN A 7 -11.82 7.84 -5.77
C GLN A 7 -10.65 7.25 -4.97
N LEU A 8 -10.28 7.88 -3.86
CA LEU A 8 -9.24 7.37 -2.97
C LEU A 8 -9.62 6.00 -2.38
N PHE A 9 -10.84 5.88 -1.85
CA PHE A 9 -11.35 4.63 -1.30
C PHE A 9 -11.37 3.50 -2.33
N MET A 10 -11.90 3.76 -3.51
CA MET A 10 -11.91 2.80 -4.61
C MET A 10 -10.50 2.41 -5.02
N GLY A 11 -9.60 3.38 -5.14
CA GLY A 11 -8.19 3.12 -5.46
C GLY A 11 -7.49 2.27 -4.40
N THR A 12 -7.68 2.57 -3.11
CA THR A 12 -7.10 1.79 -2.01
C THR A 12 -7.66 0.36 -1.97
N THR A 13 -8.96 0.19 -2.17
CA THR A 13 -9.60 -1.13 -2.22
C THR A 13 -9.06 -1.97 -3.38
N LEU A 14 -8.98 -1.40 -4.57
CA LEU A 14 -8.43 -2.07 -5.75
C LEU A 14 -6.94 -2.39 -5.59
N ALA A 15 -6.16 -1.49 -4.99
CA ALA A 15 -4.75 -1.73 -4.71
C ALA A 15 -4.57 -2.89 -3.74
N SER A 16 -5.34 -2.95 -2.66
CA SER A 16 -5.30 -4.03 -1.68
C SER A 16 -5.71 -5.37 -2.29
N PHE A 17 -6.75 -5.38 -3.12
CA PHE A 17 -7.16 -6.57 -3.86
C PHE A 17 -6.07 -7.05 -4.84
N SER A 18 -5.46 -6.12 -5.56
CA SER A 18 -4.35 -6.39 -6.47
C SER A 18 -3.16 -7.03 -5.76
N ILE A 19 -2.75 -6.46 -4.62
CA ILE A 19 -1.66 -7.00 -3.80
C ILE A 19 -2.00 -8.42 -3.33
N ALA A 20 -3.22 -8.66 -2.88
CA ALA A 20 -3.67 -9.98 -2.46
C ALA A 20 -3.63 -11.00 -3.62
N CYS A 21 -4.04 -10.62 -4.83
CA CYS A 21 -3.92 -11.47 -6.01
C CYS A 21 -2.48 -11.85 -6.32
N VAL A 22 -1.57 -10.87 -6.24
CA VAL A 22 -0.14 -11.10 -6.50
C VAL A 22 0.49 -11.99 -5.43
N VAL A 23 0.21 -11.75 -4.16
CA VAL A 23 0.71 -12.55 -3.03
C VAL A 23 0.20 -13.99 -3.13
N ASN A 24 -1.10 -14.19 -3.34
CA ASN A 24 -1.71 -15.51 -3.44
C ASN A 24 -1.38 -16.27 -4.72
N SER A 25 -0.79 -15.61 -5.72
CA SER A 25 -0.33 -16.28 -6.94
C SER A 25 0.89 -17.16 -6.73
N THR A 26 1.65 -16.97 -5.65
CA THR A 26 2.93 -17.65 -5.33
C THR A 26 4.03 -17.46 -6.38
N LEU A 27 3.82 -16.59 -7.36
CA LEU A 27 4.78 -16.33 -8.46
C LEU A 27 5.71 -15.16 -8.17
N GLY A 28 5.47 -14.43 -7.09
CA GLY A 28 6.27 -13.28 -6.68
C GLY A 28 5.49 -12.28 -5.88
N ALA A 29 6.12 -11.15 -5.57
CA ALA A 29 5.50 -10.03 -4.88
C ALA A 29 6.14 -8.72 -5.36
N PHE A 30 5.43 -7.61 -5.17
CA PHE A 30 6.05 -6.29 -5.33
C PHE A 30 7.21 -6.14 -4.33
N PRO A 31 8.28 -5.38 -4.63
CA PRO A 31 9.43 -5.25 -3.74
C PRO A 31 9.06 -4.84 -2.32
N THR A 32 8.17 -3.85 -2.16
CA THR A 32 7.67 -3.41 -0.86
C THR A 32 6.83 -4.47 -0.16
N THR A 33 5.99 -5.19 -0.89
CA THR A 33 5.19 -6.30 -0.37
C THR A 33 6.08 -7.47 0.04
N GLY A 34 7.12 -7.77 -0.74
CA GLY A 34 8.12 -8.78 -0.40
C GLY A 34 8.84 -8.47 0.92
N ALA A 35 9.22 -7.20 1.13
CA ALA A 35 9.78 -6.75 2.41
C ALA A 35 8.78 -6.93 3.56
N ASN A 36 7.51 -6.57 3.35
CA ASN A 36 6.47 -6.75 4.37
C ASN A 36 6.23 -8.23 4.69
N ILE A 37 6.28 -9.12 3.70
CA ILE A 37 6.19 -10.58 3.91
C ILE A 37 7.36 -11.06 4.76
N ALA A 38 8.58 -10.65 4.46
CA ALA A 38 9.76 -11.03 5.21
C ALA A 38 9.69 -10.55 6.67
N ILE A 39 9.32 -9.29 6.89
CA ILE A 39 9.13 -8.71 8.23
C ILE A 39 8.00 -9.43 8.97
N GLY A 40 6.87 -9.68 8.29
CA GLY A 40 5.73 -10.38 8.87
C GLY A 40 6.11 -11.79 9.33
N ASN A 41 6.83 -12.53 8.51
CA ASN A 41 7.33 -13.87 8.86
C ASN A 41 8.31 -13.84 10.04
N TRP A 42 9.17 -12.83 10.08
CA TRP A 42 10.14 -12.68 11.18
C TRP A 42 9.47 -12.31 12.50
N LEU A 43 8.45 -11.46 12.48
CA LEU A 43 7.70 -11.03 13.65
C LEU A 43 6.55 -11.97 14.03
N GLY A 44 6.18 -12.92 13.16
CA GLY A 44 5.02 -13.80 13.37
C GLY A 44 3.68 -13.08 13.24
N VAL A 45 3.60 -12.03 12.42
CA VAL A 45 2.38 -11.24 12.19
C VAL A 45 1.93 -11.29 10.73
N SER A 46 0.69 -10.86 10.46
CA SER A 46 0.15 -10.82 9.09
C SER A 46 0.89 -9.79 8.21
N ILE A 47 0.72 -9.94 6.91
CA ILE A 47 1.32 -9.02 5.90
C ILE A 47 0.76 -7.60 6.07
N GLY A 48 -0.53 -7.47 6.34
CA GLY A 48 -1.15 -6.16 6.60
C GLY A 48 -0.60 -5.50 7.86
N ILE A 49 -0.46 -6.25 8.95
CA ILE A 49 0.13 -5.73 10.20
C ILE A 49 1.59 -5.31 9.99
N SER A 50 2.38 -6.13 9.31
CA SER A 50 3.78 -5.77 9.01
C SER A 50 3.87 -4.53 8.13
N GLY A 51 3.01 -4.42 7.11
CA GLY A 51 2.89 -3.23 6.27
C GLY A 51 2.51 -1.99 7.07
N PHE A 52 1.55 -2.10 7.97
CA PHE A 52 1.17 -1.02 8.87
C PHE A 52 2.35 -0.55 9.74
N LEU A 53 3.10 -1.47 10.33
CA LEU A 53 4.26 -1.14 11.15
C LEU A 53 5.35 -0.42 10.35
N VAL A 54 5.64 -0.88 9.13
CA VAL A 54 6.59 -0.21 8.23
C VAL A 54 6.13 1.20 7.90
N GLU A 55 4.85 1.38 7.58
CA GLU A 55 4.26 2.70 7.29
C GLU A 55 4.30 3.64 8.51
N VAL A 56 4.12 3.12 9.73
CA VAL A 56 4.29 3.91 10.98
C VAL A 56 5.73 4.42 11.11
N VAL A 57 6.71 3.57 10.82
CA VAL A 57 8.13 3.98 10.85
C VAL A 57 8.41 5.05 9.79
N ILE A 58 7.91 4.86 8.57
CA ILE A 58 8.05 5.83 7.47
C ILE A 58 7.41 7.17 7.86
N LEU A 59 6.20 7.13 8.43
CA LEU A 59 5.51 8.32 8.90
C LEU A 59 6.32 9.05 9.99
N GLY A 60 6.90 8.32 10.93
CA GLY A 60 7.79 8.87 11.95
C GLY A 60 9.00 9.57 11.34
N ILE A 61 9.62 8.97 10.33
CA ILE A 61 10.74 9.59 9.60
C ILE A 61 10.27 10.86 8.86
N LEU A 62 9.12 10.85 8.20
CA LEU A 62 8.58 12.01 7.51
C LEU A 62 8.31 13.17 8.47
N LEU A 63 7.73 12.89 9.65
CA LEU A 63 7.52 13.89 10.68
C LEU A 63 8.85 14.46 11.22
N TYR A 64 9.85 13.61 11.41
CA TYR A 64 11.19 14.05 11.81
C TYR A 64 11.82 14.96 10.75
N LEU A 65 11.62 14.64 9.48
CA LEU A 65 12.09 15.45 8.35
C LEU A 65 11.24 16.72 8.13
N LYS A 66 10.18 16.92 8.92
CA LYS A 66 9.23 18.04 8.79
C LYS A 66 8.52 18.10 7.42
N GLU A 67 8.35 16.94 6.81
CA GLU A 67 7.54 16.83 5.60
C GLU A 67 6.05 16.69 5.94
N GLY A 68 5.18 17.10 5.03
CA GLY A 68 3.73 17.03 5.25
C GLY A 68 3.22 15.59 5.22
N VAL A 69 2.16 15.34 5.99
CA VAL A 69 1.44 14.06 5.98
C VAL A 69 0.31 14.13 4.96
N SER A 70 0.21 13.12 4.09
CA SER A 70 -0.85 13.07 3.09
C SER A 70 -2.05 12.24 3.56
N VAL A 71 -3.24 12.64 3.13
CA VAL A 71 -4.47 11.86 3.38
C VAL A 71 -4.39 10.49 2.73
N THR A 72 -3.86 10.41 1.51
CA THR A 72 -3.65 9.14 0.80
C THR A 72 -2.75 8.19 1.58
N GLY A 73 -1.64 8.69 2.15
CA GLY A 73 -0.74 7.90 2.97
C GLY A 73 -1.43 7.34 4.22
N LEU A 74 -2.20 8.17 4.93
CA LEU A 74 -2.94 7.73 6.12
C LEU A 74 -4.01 6.69 5.81
N VAL A 75 -4.76 6.88 4.73
CA VAL A 75 -5.80 5.92 4.30
C VAL A 75 -5.18 4.60 3.86
N ASN A 76 -4.10 4.62 3.10
CA ASN A 76 -3.40 3.41 2.70
C ASN A 76 -2.79 2.67 3.90
N MET A 77 -2.21 3.41 4.84
CA MET A 77 -1.63 2.83 6.06
C MET A 77 -2.68 2.10 6.91
N THR A 78 -3.85 2.69 7.10
CA THR A 78 -4.89 2.14 7.96
C THR A 78 -5.80 1.17 7.21
N LEU A 79 -6.59 1.69 6.27
CA LEU A 79 -7.57 0.92 5.52
C LEU A 79 -6.89 -0.10 4.59
N GLY A 80 -5.83 0.31 3.91
CA GLY A 80 -5.09 -0.57 2.99
C GLY A 80 -4.54 -1.80 3.69
N SER A 81 -3.94 -1.64 4.85
CA SER A 81 -3.38 -2.75 5.64
C SER A 81 -4.44 -3.77 6.05
N VAL A 82 -5.59 -3.29 6.53
CA VAL A 82 -6.71 -4.18 6.91
C VAL A 82 -7.28 -4.89 5.69
N LEU A 83 -7.50 -4.18 4.60
CA LEU A 83 -8.05 -4.76 3.37
C LEU A 83 -7.10 -5.80 2.74
N ILE A 84 -5.80 -5.61 2.80
CA ILE A 84 -4.83 -6.60 2.32
C ILE A 84 -5.01 -7.93 3.07
N ASP A 85 -5.07 -7.91 4.39
CA ASP A 85 -5.26 -9.13 5.18
C ASP A 85 -6.61 -9.79 4.90
N VAL A 86 -7.68 -9.00 4.79
CA VAL A 86 -9.01 -9.50 4.45
C VAL A 86 -9.00 -10.17 3.07
N PHE A 87 -8.44 -9.53 2.06
CA PHE A 87 -8.41 -10.10 0.70
C PHE A 87 -7.48 -11.30 0.57
N ILE A 88 -6.35 -11.33 1.28
CA ILE A 88 -5.47 -12.50 1.31
C ILE A 88 -6.20 -13.71 1.87
N THR A 89 -7.02 -13.53 2.91
CA THR A 89 -7.79 -14.63 3.52
C THR A 89 -8.99 -15.06 2.68
N LEU A 90 -9.62 -14.13 1.96
CA LEU A 90 -10.79 -14.41 1.13
C LEU A 90 -10.45 -15.02 -0.23
N LEU A 91 -9.30 -14.65 -0.81
CA LEU A 91 -8.88 -15.13 -2.12
C LEU A 91 -8.16 -16.48 -1.98
N PRO A 92 -8.59 -17.53 -2.71
CA PRO A 92 -7.85 -18.78 -2.78
C PRO A 92 -6.49 -18.57 -3.49
N VAL A 93 -5.55 -19.47 -3.23
CA VAL A 93 -4.30 -19.52 -4.02
C VAL A 93 -4.67 -19.70 -5.49
N ASN A 94 -4.28 -18.73 -6.31
CA ASN A 94 -4.65 -18.69 -7.73
C ASN A 94 -3.53 -18.08 -8.58
N LYS A 95 -3.65 -18.26 -9.90
CA LYS A 95 -2.68 -17.76 -10.88
C LYS A 95 -3.09 -16.36 -11.42
N LEU A 96 -3.74 -15.52 -10.62
CA LEU A 96 -4.26 -14.22 -11.04
C LEU A 96 -3.21 -13.09 -10.96
N MET A 97 -1.93 -13.41 -11.04
CA MET A 97 -0.85 -12.42 -10.96
C MET A 97 -0.97 -11.33 -12.02
N VAL A 98 -1.25 -11.71 -13.27
CA VAL A 98 -1.37 -10.74 -14.37
C VAL A 98 -2.53 -9.77 -14.13
N ILE A 99 -3.68 -10.28 -13.68
CA ILE A 99 -4.83 -9.47 -13.33
C ILE A 99 -4.49 -8.53 -12.16
N GLY A 100 -3.80 -9.05 -11.14
CA GLY A 100 -3.32 -8.25 -10.02
C GLY A 100 -2.40 -7.11 -10.47
N LEU A 101 -1.45 -7.36 -11.35
CA LEU A 101 -0.54 -6.35 -11.88
C LEU A 101 -1.27 -5.28 -12.69
N LEU A 102 -2.21 -5.65 -13.54
CA LEU A 102 -3.01 -4.69 -14.31
C LEU A 102 -3.89 -3.83 -13.40
N LEU A 103 -4.54 -4.45 -12.42
CA LEU A 103 -5.36 -3.74 -11.44
C LEU A 103 -4.54 -2.78 -10.56
N SER A 104 -3.27 -3.11 -10.25
CA SER A 104 -2.42 -2.21 -9.47
C SER A 104 -2.14 -0.90 -10.19
N GLY A 105 -1.85 -0.97 -11.49
CA GLY A 105 -1.65 0.22 -12.31
C GLY A 105 -2.90 1.10 -12.33
N PHE A 106 -4.07 0.50 -12.51
CA PHE A 106 -5.35 1.22 -12.50
C PHE A 106 -5.66 1.82 -11.11
N ALA A 107 -5.42 1.05 -10.04
CA ALA A 107 -5.65 1.49 -8.67
C ALA A 107 -4.79 2.71 -8.31
N TRP A 108 -3.50 2.68 -8.65
CA TRP A 108 -2.61 3.81 -8.40
C TRP A 108 -2.95 5.01 -9.26
N GLY A 109 -3.42 4.80 -10.50
CA GLY A 109 -3.96 5.86 -11.33
C GLY A 109 -5.16 6.56 -10.66
N LEU A 110 -6.10 5.80 -10.11
CA LEU A 110 -7.25 6.36 -9.37
C LEU A 110 -6.83 7.15 -8.13
N GLN A 111 -5.88 6.65 -7.35
CA GLN A 111 -5.35 7.37 -6.19
C GLN A 111 -4.67 8.68 -6.59
N GLY A 112 -3.88 8.67 -7.68
CA GLY A 112 -3.26 9.87 -8.22
C GLY A 112 -4.28 10.90 -8.68
N MET A 113 -5.37 10.47 -9.34
CA MET A 113 -6.46 11.35 -9.78
C MET A 113 -7.25 11.96 -8.61
N ALA A 114 -7.27 11.32 -7.45
CA ALA A 114 -7.93 11.88 -6.27
C ALA A 114 -7.27 13.18 -5.79
N GLY A 115 -5.97 13.37 -6.05
CA GLY A 115 -5.24 14.59 -5.73
C GLY A 115 -5.20 14.92 -4.24
N LEU A 116 -5.23 13.91 -3.37
CA LEU A 116 -5.19 14.03 -1.90
C LEU A 116 -3.78 13.83 -1.32
N GLY A 117 -2.78 13.89 -2.18
CA GLY A 117 -1.37 13.71 -1.84
C GLY A 117 -0.83 12.34 -2.27
N GLU A 118 0.45 12.17 -2.09
CA GLU A 118 1.17 10.95 -2.44
C GLU A 118 1.14 9.93 -1.29
N THR A 119 1.47 8.68 -1.59
CA THR A 119 1.70 7.65 -0.56
C THR A 119 2.92 7.99 0.28
N ASN A 120 2.97 7.49 1.51
CA ASN A 120 4.09 7.76 2.43
C ASN A 120 5.45 7.33 1.83
N ASN A 121 5.50 6.23 1.10
CA ASN A 121 6.71 5.76 0.43
C ASN A 121 7.22 6.76 -0.62
N ASN A 122 6.33 7.31 -1.44
CA ASN A 122 6.69 8.31 -2.45
C ASN A 122 7.12 9.62 -1.79
N LEU A 123 6.45 10.05 -0.73
CA LEU A 123 6.83 11.23 0.03
C LEU A 123 8.23 11.08 0.65
N LEU A 124 8.53 9.92 1.23
CA LEU A 124 9.85 9.65 1.79
C LEU A 124 10.93 9.70 0.71
N MET A 125 10.70 9.06 -0.43
CA MET A 125 11.63 9.07 -1.57
C MET A 125 11.87 10.49 -2.07
N THR A 126 10.82 11.29 -2.21
CA THR A 126 10.91 12.69 -2.63
C THR A 126 11.67 13.54 -1.59
N ALA A 127 11.42 13.31 -0.29
CA ALA A 127 12.11 14.01 0.80
C ALA A 127 13.62 13.72 0.81
N ILE A 128 14.01 12.47 0.57
CA ILE A 128 15.42 12.07 0.47
C ILE A 128 16.08 12.74 -0.75
N LEU A 129 15.42 12.68 -1.90
CA LEU A 129 15.95 13.29 -3.14
C LEU A 129 16.12 14.81 -3.04
N LYS A 130 15.25 15.51 -2.34
CA LYS A 130 15.38 16.97 -2.13
C LYS A 130 16.57 17.35 -1.24
N ARG A 131 17.05 16.43 -0.42
CA ARG A 131 18.15 16.68 0.54
C ARG A 131 19.52 16.18 0.06
N THR A 132 19.53 15.39 -0.98
CA THR A 132 20.74 14.95 -1.67
C THR A 132 20.99 15.79 -2.91
#